data_4bbac504ea72974bf6a39e6b7755907c
#
_entry.id   4bbac504ea72974bf6a39e6b7755907c
#
_cell.length_a   1.000
_cell.length_b   1.000
_cell.length_c   1.000
_cell.angle_alpha   90.00
_cell.angle_beta   90.00
_cell.angle_gamma   90.00
#
_symmetry.space_group_name_H-M   'P 1'
#
loop_
_entity.id
_entity.type
_entity.pdbx_description
1 polymer ?
#
loop_
_entity_poly.entity_id
_entity_poly.type
_entity_poly.pdbx_seq_one_letter_code
_entity_poly.pdbx_strand_id
1 'polypeptide(L)'
;MKAALGSLPPSSQDDQWAYEVKWDGYRTLAFVDDGTVRLQSSSGIDVTAKYPELAGFADAVNAPSAIIDGELVVLDADGRPSFEMLQRHETQVAFYAFDVLQVAGNDTVALPYEQRRSLLSSLVEPGSHWMVPAHRVGDGAALFEATAARGLEGVMAKRLGSPYQVGRRSPNWRKVKHRTQVEVTIGGFNGGTGNRSNTFGALLVGVPAADGSLQFAGGVGTGFDQQLLERLSSELRSRVIRECPFDTLPPRSYTKDATWVRPELRALVEIAEFTNEGYVRHAAFLHLL
;
A
#
# COMPACT_ATOMS: atom_id res chain seq x y z
N MET A 1 -11.01 11.56 -1.19
CA MET A 1 -9.76 11.92 -1.94
C MET A 1 -8.81 10.74 -1.96
N LYS A 2 -7.97 10.57 -3.01
CA LYS A 2 -6.92 9.53 -3.08
C LYS A 2 -5.54 10.18 -2.96
N ALA A 3 -4.63 9.56 -2.21
CA ALA A 3 -3.26 10.03 -2.10
C ALA A 3 -2.44 9.75 -3.37
N ALA A 4 -1.51 10.63 -3.72
CA ALA A 4 -0.48 10.37 -4.71
C ALA A 4 0.66 9.55 -4.08
N LEU A 5 1.33 8.70 -4.86
CA LEU A 5 2.61 8.12 -4.46
C LEU A 5 3.67 9.23 -4.55
N GLY A 6 4.56 9.31 -3.57
CA GLY A 6 5.60 10.33 -3.55
C GLY A 6 6.65 10.09 -2.47
N SER A 7 7.59 11.01 -2.38
CA SER A 7 8.58 11.12 -1.30
C SER A 7 8.07 12.02 -0.17
N LEU A 8 8.77 12.00 0.95
CA LEU A 8 8.58 12.99 2.01
C LEU A 8 8.65 14.41 1.43
N PRO A 9 7.83 15.33 1.94
CA PRO A 9 8.02 16.76 1.69
C PRO A 9 9.45 17.21 2.03
N PRO A 10 9.99 18.25 1.35
CA PRO A 10 11.26 18.83 1.74
C PRO A 10 11.26 19.29 3.20
N SER A 11 12.36 19.12 3.91
CA SER A 11 12.48 19.54 5.33
C SER A 11 12.17 21.02 5.57
N SER A 12 12.42 21.86 4.58
CA SER A 12 12.07 23.29 4.62
C SER A 12 10.57 23.60 4.59
N GLN A 13 9.73 22.59 4.33
CA GLN A 13 8.26 22.70 4.29
C GLN A 13 7.59 21.74 5.27
N ASP A 14 8.36 21.10 6.13
CA ASP A 14 7.89 20.02 6.99
C ASP A 14 6.79 20.49 7.96
N ASP A 15 6.85 21.72 8.41
CA ASP A 15 5.86 22.40 9.25
C ASP A 15 4.49 22.65 8.56
N GLN A 16 4.42 22.52 7.23
CA GLN A 16 3.19 22.65 6.45
C GLN A 16 2.46 21.31 6.27
N TRP A 17 3.00 20.23 6.81
CA TRP A 17 2.50 18.89 6.63
C TRP A 17 2.25 18.19 7.96
N ALA A 18 1.17 17.44 8.00
CA ALA A 18 0.92 16.45 9.04
C ALA A 18 1.27 15.05 8.53
N TYR A 19 1.78 14.24 9.42
CA TYR A 19 2.20 12.87 9.14
C TYR A 19 1.43 11.89 10.00
N GLU A 20 0.94 10.83 9.37
CA GLU A 20 0.22 9.72 10.00
C GLU A 20 0.87 8.40 9.59
N VAL A 21 0.73 7.36 10.40
CA VAL A 21 1.07 5.99 9.97
C VAL A 21 0.20 5.64 8.75
N LYS A 22 0.82 5.06 7.73
CA LYS A 22 0.06 4.48 6.65
C LYS A 22 -0.42 3.08 7.05
N TRP A 23 -1.66 3.04 7.48
CA TRP A 23 -2.32 1.79 7.82
C TRP A 23 -2.59 0.96 6.56
N ASP A 24 -2.37 -0.36 6.64
CA ASP A 24 -2.68 -1.30 5.56
C ASP A 24 -3.99 -2.01 5.87
N GLY A 25 -5.03 -1.71 5.10
CA GLY A 25 -6.37 -2.19 5.35
C GLY A 25 -7.35 -1.92 4.21
N TYR A 26 -8.65 -1.84 4.54
CA TYR A 26 -9.70 -1.46 3.60
C TYR A 26 -10.22 -0.07 3.89
N ARG A 27 -9.95 0.86 2.98
CA ARG A 27 -10.51 2.21 3.08
C ARG A 27 -12.02 2.19 3.02
N THR A 28 -12.62 2.82 4.02
CA THR A 28 -14.05 2.77 4.27
C THR A 28 -14.58 4.14 4.71
N LEU A 29 -15.73 4.53 4.16
CA LEU A 29 -16.51 5.65 4.68
C LEU A 29 -17.53 5.10 5.69
N ALA A 30 -17.56 5.68 6.87
CA ALA A 30 -18.61 5.46 7.86
C ALA A 30 -19.64 6.60 7.76
N PHE A 31 -20.87 6.24 7.45
CA PHE A 31 -22.02 7.14 7.46
C PHE A 31 -22.75 6.90 8.77
N VAL A 32 -22.70 7.88 9.64
CA VAL A 32 -23.43 7.88 10.92
C VAL A 32 -24.68 8.72 10.74
N ASP A 33 -25.83 8.18 11.14
CA ASP A 33 -27.11 8.86 11.08
C ASP A 33 -28.03 8.29 12.16
N ASP A 34 -28.51 9.16 13.06
CA ASP A 34 -29.48 8.87 14.13
C ASP A 34 -29.19 7.57 14.88
N GLY A 35 -27.97 7.43 15.42
CA GLY A 35 -27.53 6.28 16.22
C GLY A 35 -27.24 5.01 15.40
N THR A 36 -27.24 5.09 14.08
CA THR A 36 -26.88 3.98 13.21
C THR A 36 -25.61 4.26 12.40
N VAL A 37 -24.86 3.22 12.05
CA VAL A 37 -23.69 3.32 11.18
C VAL A 37 -23.86 2.46 9.95
N ARG A 38 -23.55 3.01 8.80
CA ARG A 38 -23.42 2.30 7.53
C ARG A 38 -22.00 2.45 7.00
N LEU A 39 -21.37 1.33 6.64
CA LEU A 39 -20.00 1.29 6.15
C LEU A 39 -19.97 1.07 4.64
N GLN A 40 -19.24 1.92 3.92
CA GLN A 40 -19.11 1.83 2.48
C GLN A 40 -17.63 1.73 2.07
N SER A 41 -17.30 0.69 1.32
CA SER A 41 -15.95 0.50 0.78
C SER A 41 -15.58 1.57 -0.26
N SER A 42 -14.29 1.66 -0.60
CA SER A 42 -13.78 2.58 -1.63
C SER A 42 -14.34 2.33 -3.03
N SER A 43 -14.94 1.16 -3.28
CA SER A 43 -15.65 0.81 -4.52
C SER A 43 -17.15 1.13 -4.49
N GLY A 44 -17.65 1.70 -3.38
CA GLY A 44 -19.05 2.07 -3.22
C GLY A 44 -19.97 0.94 -2.70
N ILE A 45 -19.40 -0.22 -2.35
CA ILE A 45 -20.17 -1.37 -1.85
C ILE A 45 -20.45 -1.19 -0.37
N ASP A 46 -21.71 -1.45 0.04
CA ASP A 46 -22.06 -1.55 1.46
C ASP A 46 -21.42 -2.81 2.07
N VAL A 47 -20.64 -2.59 3.12
CA VAL A 47 -19.93 -3.65 3.83
C VAL A 47 -20.33 -3.74 5.30
N THR A 48 -21.38 -3.05 5.72
CA THR A 48 -21.83 -2.94 7.12
C THR A 48 -22.03 -4.31 7.77
N ALA A 49 -22.74 -5.21 7.09
CA ALA A 49 -23.03 -6.53 7.62
C ALA A 49 -21.79 -7.43 7.82
N LYS A 50 -20.64 -7.06 7.22
CA LYS A 50 -19.38 -7.80 7.37
C LYS A 50 -18.66 -7.47 8.68
N TYR A 51 -18.96 -6.33 9.30
CA TYR A 51 -18.24 -5.80 10.46
C TYR A 51 -19.22 -5.44 11.59
N PRO A 52 -19.92 -6.43 12.16
CA PRO A 52 -20.92 -6.20 13.21
C PRO A 52 -20.32 -5.59 14.48
N GLU A 53 -19.02 -5.79 14.75
CA GLU A 53 -18.29 -5.20 15.88
C GLU A 53 -18.22 -3.66 15.83
N LEU A 54 -18.48 -3.07 14.65
CA LEU A 54 -18.52 -1.62 14.47
C LEU A 54 -19.91 -1.01 14.62
N ALA A 55 -20.94 -1.80 14.94
CA ALA A 55 -22.31 -1.30 15.07
C ALA A 55 -22.44 -0.18 16.12
N GLY A 56 -21.68 -0.26 17.23
CA GLY A 56 -21.65 0.77 18.27
C GLY A 56 -20.86 2.03 17.94
N PHE A 57 -20.28 2.13 16.75
CA PHE A 57 -19.49 3.32 16.36
C PHE A 57 -20.33 4.59 16.32
N ALA A 58 -21.61 4.48 15.96
CA ALA A 58 -22.50 5.63 15.94
C ALA A 58 -22.64 6.30 17.32
N ASP A 59 -22.65 5.52 18.40
CA ASP A 59 -22.77 6.03 19.80
C ASP A 59 -21.49 6.78 20.24
N ALA A 60 -20.37 6.53 19.58
CA ALA A 60 -19.10 7.20 19.84
C ALA A 60 -18.93 8.50 19.07
N VAL A 61 -19.88 8.85 18.20
CA VAL A 61 -19.84 10.08 17.39
C VAL A 61 -20.71 11.15 18.01
N ASN A 62 -20.08 12.22 18.50
CA ASN A 62 -20.75 13.34 19.19
C ASN A 62 -21.46 14.28 18.19
N ALA A 63 -22.31 13.73 17.32
CA ALA A 63 -23.16 14.49 16.39
C ALA A 63 -24.33 13.61 15.92
N PRO A 64 -25.49 14.19 15.56
CA PRO A 64 -26.63 13.42 15.05
C PRO A 64 -26.33 12.73 13.71
N SER A 65 -25.47 13.31 12.91
CA SER A 65 -25.00 12.67 11.66
C SER A 65 -23.57 13.07 11.33
N ALA A 66 -22.82 12.16 10.67
CA ALA A 66 -21.48 12.43 10.19
C ALA A 66 -21.09 11.51 9.02
N ILE A 67 -20.20 11.99 8.16
CA ILE A 67 -19.51 11.15 7.16
C ILE A 67 -18.02 11.18 7.52
N ILE A 68 -17.48 10.02 7.89
CA ILE A 68 -16.12 9.87 8.39
C ILE A 68 -15.33 8.94 7.46
N ASP A 69 -14.13 9.37 7.07
CA ASP A 69 -13.21 8.60 6.21
C ASP A 69 -12.17 7.91 7.10
N GLY A 70 -12.00 6.62 6.89
CA GLY A 70 -11.10 5.82 7.70
C GLY A 70 -10.60 4.58 6.98
N GLU A 71 -9.86 3.76 7.71
CA GLU A 71 -9.35 2.47 7.28
C GLU A 71 -9.84 1.37 8.22
N LEU A 72 -10.36 0.27 7.69
CA LEU A 72 -10.59 -0.96 8.46
C LEU A 72 -9.27 -1.70 8.56
N VAL A 73 -8.84 -1.99 9.78
CA VAL A 73 -7.53 -2.54 10.07
C VAL A 73 -7.67 -3.73 11.03
N VAL A 74 -6.87 -4.76 10.81
CA VAL A 74 -6.60 -5.82 11.78
C VAL A 74 -5.13 -5.73 12.17
N LEU A 75 -4.84 -5.83 13.46
CA LEU A 75 -3.47 -5.90 13.95
C LEU A 75 -3.11 -7.34 14.31
N ASP A 76 -1.90 -7.76 13.97
CA ASP A 76 -1.33 -9.03 14.43
C ASP A 76 -0.93 -8.96 15.92
N ALA A 77 -0.34 -10.04 16.43
CA ALA A 77 0.10 -10.14 17.82
C ALA A 77 1.21 -9.14 18.19
N ASP A 78 1.95 -8.63 17.20
CA ASP A 78 2.99 -7.62 17.37
C ASP A 78 2.46 -6.18 17.23
N GLY A 79 1.14 -6.02 17.01
CA GLY A 79 0.50 -4.74 16.79
C GLY A 79 0.72 -4.14 15.41
N ARG A 80 1.07 -4.96 14.41
CA ARG A 80 1.26 -4.54 13.01
C ARG A 80 -0.01 -4.80 12.20
N PRO A 81 -0.35 -3.91 11.25
CA PRO A 81 -1.46 -4.17 10.34
C PRO A 81 -1.21 -5.45 9.54
N SER A 82 -2.21 -6.34 9.52
CA SER A 82 -2.20 -7.57 8.74
C SER A 82 -3.37 -7.62 7.76
N PHE A 83 -3.08 -7.32 6.51
CA PHE A 83 -4.08 -7.36 5.44
C PHE A 83 -4.60 -8.79 5.19
N GLU A 84 -3.77 -9.81 5.39
CA GLU A 84 -4.16 -11.21 5.26
C GLU A 84 -5.19 -11.62 6.32
N MET A 85 -4.95 -11.28 7.60
CA MET A 85 -5.92 -11.53 8.67
C MET A 85 -7.22 -10.77 8.46
N LEU A 86 -7.15 -9.54 7.93
CA LEU A 86 -8.31 -8.74 7.56
C LEU A 86 -9.13 -9.41 6.45
N GLN A 87 -8.48 -9.95 5.42
CA GLN A 87 -9.16 -10.67 4.33
C GLN A 87 -9.87 -11.93 4.81
N ARG A 88 -9.27 -12.67 5.73
CA ARG A 88 -9.79 -13.93 6.25
C ARG A 88 -10.81 -13.76 7.36
N HIS A 89 -11.00 -12.55 7.87
CA HIS A 89 -11.83 -12.29 9.06
C HIS A 89 -11.43 -13.16 10.28
N GLU A 90 -10.12 -13.32 10.48
CA GLU A 90 -9.59 -14.19 11.55
C GLU A 90 -9.73 -13.57 12.94
N THR A 91 -9.94 -12.26 13.03
CA THR A 91 -10.08 -11.52 14.27
C THR A 91 -10.94 -10.28 14.08
N GLN A 92 -11.28 -9.62 15.19
CA GLN A 92 -12.06 -8.39 15.18
C GLN A 92 -11.33 -7.26 14.45
N VAL A 93 -12.09 -6.50 13.69
CA VAL A 93 -11.62 -5.37 12.90
C VAL A 93 -11.76 -4.08 13.68
N ALA A 94 -10.82 -3.16 13.53
CA ALA A 94 -10.91 -1.82 14.06
C ALA A 94 -11.05 -0.78 12.94
N PHE A 95 -11.82 0.27 13.16
CA PHE A 95 -11.96 1.41 12.26
C PHE A 95 -11.07 2.57 12.72
N TYR A 96 -10.07 2.91 11.92
CA TYR A 96 -9.14 4.00 12.17
C TYR A 96 -9.56 5.24 11.37
N ALA A 97 -10.29 6.15 12.04
CA ALA A 97 -10.81 7.37 11.46
C ALA A 97 -9.69 8.40 11.26
N PHE A 98 -9.53 8.94 10.06
CA PHE A 98 -8.45 9.89 9.75
C PHE A 98 -8.92 11.18 9.06
N ASP A 99 -10.17 11.32 8.64
CA ASP A 99 -10.76 12.55 8.12
C ASP A 99 -12.28 12.59 8.32
N VAL A 100 -12.87 13.76 8.32
CA VAL A 100 -14.32 13.98 8.39
C VAL A 100 -14.78 14.84 7.24
N LEU A 101 -15.85 14.40 6.57
CA LEU A 101 -16.36 15.00 5.33
C LEU A 101 -17.64 15.76 5.51
N GLN A 102 -18.44 15.40 6.53
CA GLN A 102 -19.69 16.09 6.88
C GLN A 102 -19.98 15.89 8.38
N VAL A 103 -20.56 16.90 9.03
CA VAL A 103 -21.04 16.84 10.42
C VAL A 103 -22.36 17.57 10.52
N ALA A 104 -23.38 16.92 11.10
CA ALA A 104 -24.73 17.48 11.28
C ALA A 104 -25.28 18.14 10.01
N GLY A 105 -25.12 17.47 8.86
CA GLY A 105 -25.57 17.95 7.55
C GLY A 105 -24.67 19.02 6.89
N ASN A 106 -23.64 19.54 7.58
CA ASN A 106 -22.73 20.54 7.04
C ASN A 106 -21.48 19.91 6.44
N ASP A 107 -21.19 20.21 5.19
CA ASP A 107 -20.00 19.73 4.50
C ASP A 107 -18.73 20.37 5.08
N THR A 108 -17.71 19.54 5.34
CA THR A 108 -16.40 19.97 5.83
C THR A 108 -15.32 19.90 4.77
N VAL A 109 -15.61 19.32 3.61
CA VAL A 109 -14.63 19.04 2.54
C VAL A 109 -13.85 20.26 2.04
N ALA A 110 -14.44 21.47 2.11
CA ALA A 110 -13.79 22.72 1.74
C ALA A 110 -12.83 23.26 2.82
N LEU A 111 -12.94 22.80 4.05
CA LEU A 111 -12.08 23.22 5.15
C LEU A 111 -10.64 22.73 4.96
N PRO A 112 -9.63 23.45 5.49
CA PRO A 112 -8.27 22.96 5.62
C PRO A 112 -8.22 21.63 6.37
N TYR A 113 -7.27 20.73 5.99
CA TYR A 113 -7.10 19.44 6.64
C TYR A 113 -6.94 19.56 8.17
N GLU A 114 -6.14 20.51 8.64
CA GLU A 114 -5.93 20.74 10.07
C GLU A 114 -7.24 21.02 10.83
N GLN A 115 -8.19 21.76 10.25
CA GLN A 115 -9.48 22.03 10.86
C GLN A 115 -10.37 20.78 10.86
N ARG A 116 -10.41 20.03 9.75
CA ARG A 116 -11.15 18.77 9.70
C ARG A 116 -10.59 17.75 10.68
N ARG A 117 -9.27 17.70 10.83
CA ARG A 117 -8.59 16.79 11.77
C ARG A 117 -8.89 17.14 13.22
N SER A 118 -8.87 18.44 13.57
CA SER A 118 -9.26 18.93 14.89
C SER A 118 -10.73 18.57 15.20
N LEU A 119 -11.62 18.83 14.22
CA LEU A 119 -13.03 18.49 14.33
C LEU A 119 -13.22 16.98 14.53
N LEU A 120 -12.56 16.13 13.74
CA LEU A 120 -12.63 14.67 13.88
C LEU A 120 -12.19 14.21 15.28
N SER A 121 -11.12 14.79 15.83
CA SER A 121 -10.61 14.43 17.15
C SER A 121 -11.56 14.79 18.29
N SER A 122 -12.37 15.83 18.12
CA SER A 122 -13.41 16.19 19.11
C SER A 122 -14.74 15.47 18.87
N LEU A 123 -14.94 14.94 17.66
CA LEU A 123 -16.18 14.30 17.24
C LEU A 123 -16.25 12.82 17.68
N VAL A 124 -15.13 12.11 17.64
CA VAL A 124 -15.10 10.65 17.83
C VAL A 124 -14.46 10.30 19.17
N GLU A 125 -15.22 9.73 20.07
CA GLU A 125 -14.73 9.14 21.31
C GLU A 125 -14.04 7.80 21.00
N PRO A 126 -12.86 7.51 21.58
CA PRO A 126 -12.17 6.24 21.34
C PRO A 126 -12.95 5.05 21.91
N GLY A 127 -12.91 3.91 21.23
CA GLY A 127 -13.55 2.67 21.64
C GLY A 127 -12.66 1.45 21.42
N SER A 128 -13.18 0.26 21.73
CA SER A 128 -12.42 -1.00 21.57
C SER A 128 -12.15 -1.35 20.10
N HIS A 129 -13.04 -0.91 19.19
CA HIS A 129 -12.98 -1.24 17.76
C HIS A 129 -12.84 0.00 16.85
N TRP A 130 -12.58 1.18 17.40
CA TRP A 130 -12.34 2.40 16.64
C TRP A 130 -11.48 3.39 17.40
N MET A 131 -10.79 4.20 16.64
CA MET A 131 -10.00 5.30 17.18
C MET A 131 -9.73 6.35 16.10
N VAL A 132 -9.30 7.53 16.55
CA VAL A 132 -8.66 8.55 15.71
C VAL A 132 -7.16 8.44 15.94
N PRO A 133 -6.38 7.77 15.04
CA PRO A 133 -4.94 7.58 15.24
C PRO A 133 -4.22 8.92 15.38
N ALA A 134 -3.12 8.94 16.13
CA ALA A 134 -2.32 10.14 16.27
C ALA A 134 -1.77 10.61 14.92
N HIS A 135 -1.68 11.93 14.75
CA HIS A 135 -0.94 12.59 13.68
C HIS A 135 0.13 13.50 14.27
N ARG A 136 1.13 13.85 13.49
CA ARG A 136 2.21 14.73 13.91
C ARG A 136 2.40 15.83 12.86
N VAL A 137 2.47 17.07 13.29
CA VAL A 137 2.83 18.20 12.43
C VAL A 137 4.34 18.34 12.46
N GLY A 138 4.98 18.32 11.29
CA GLY A 138 6.43 18.27 11.18
C GLY A 138 7.04 16.93 11.60
N ASP A 139 8.36 16.85 11.62
CA ASP A 139 9.15 15.64 11.94
C ASP A 139 8.83 14.41 11.07
N GLY A 140 8.47 14.63 9.80
CA GLY A 140 8.09 13.55 8.89
C GLY A 140 9.17 12.49 8.72
N ALA A 141 10.43 12.89 8.68
CA ALA A 141 11.57 11.95 8.59
C ALA A 141 11.64 11.04 9.82
N ALA A 142 11.50 11.60 11.02
CA ALA A 142 11.55 10.81 12.25
C ALA A 142 10.39 9.81 12.36
N LEU A 143 9.17 10.21 11.95
CA LEU A 143 8.04 9.26 11.90
C LEU A 143 8.28 8.19 10.84
N PHE A 144 8.82 8.54 9.67
CA PHE A 144 9.12 7.59 8.62
C PHE A 144 10.14 6.54 9.09
N GLU A 145 11.23 6.95 9.72
CA GLU A 145 12.21 6.03 10.34
C GLU A 145 11.57 5.14 11.42
N ALA A 146 10.75 5.72 12.29
CA ALA A 146 10.06 4.97 13.34
C ALA A 146 9.08 3.92 12.76
N THR A 147 8.42 4.22 11.64
CA THR A 147 7.55 3.25 10.95
C THR A 147 8.37 2.12 10.30
N ALA A 148 9.56 2.40 9.75
CA ALA A 148 10.48 1.37 9.24
C ALA A 148 10.94 0.41 10.35
N ALA A 149 11.37 0.96 11.49
CA ALA A 149 11.84 0.17 12.64
C ALA A 149 10.75 -0.79 13.19
N ARG A 150 9.48 -0.46 12.96
CA ARG A 150 8.33 -1.29 13.36
C ARG A 150 7.78 -2.19 12.24
N GLY A 151 8.39 -2.18 11.05
CA GLY A 151 7.93 -2.96 9.90
C GLY A 151 6.57 -2.49 9.35
N LEU A 152 6.23 -1.20 9.53
CA LEU A 152 5.00 -0.62 8.99
C LEU A 152 5.21 -0.18 7.53
N GLU A 153 4.14 -0.08 6.76
CA GLU A 153 4.19 0.20 5.30
C GLU A 153 4.84 1.56 4.95
N GLY A 154 4.76 2.53 5.87
CA GLY A 154 5.25 3.88 5.67
C GLY A 154 4.37 4.93 6.32
N VAL A 155 4.35 6.14 5.75
CA VAL A 155 3.59 7.27 6.27
C VAL A 155 2.67 7.89 5.22
N MET A 156 1.62 8.53 5.71
CA MET A 156 0.77 9.45 4.95
C MET A 156 1.16 10.86 5.32
N ALA A 157 1.65 11.65 4.34
CA ALA A 157 1.86 13.08 4.50
C ALA A 157 0.65 13.85 3.95
N LYS A 158 0.02 14.67 4.77
CA LYS A 158 -1.17 15.45 4.45
C LYS A 158 -0.88 16.94 4.63
N ARG A 159 -1.07 17.74 3.56
CA ARG A 159 -0.81 19.19 3.62
C ARG A 159 -1.87 19.87 4.47
N LEU A 160 -1.45 20.61 5.51
CA LEU A 160 -2.32 21.21 6.53
C LEU A 160 -3.43 22.08 5.93
N GLY A 161 -3.11 23.07 5.10
CA GLY A 161 -4.07 23.98 4.50
C GLY A 161 -4.90 23.39 3.34
N SER A 162 -4.88 22.06 3.09
CA SER A 162 -5.51 21.50 1.90
C SER A 162 -6.98 21.12 2.11
N PRO A 163 -7.88 21.39 1.13
CA PRO A 163 -9.23 20.86 1.12
C PRO A 163 -9.24 19.37 0.79
N TYR A 164 -10.35 18.70 1.10
CA TYR A 164 -10.58 17.32 0.70
C TYR A 164 -11.17 17.24 -0.71
N GLN A 165 -10.42 16.75 -1.68
CA GLN A 165 -10.84 16.68 -3.08
C GLN A 165 -11.57 15.35 -3.36
N VAL A 166 -12.88 15.36 -3.23
CA VAL A 166 -13.74 14.17 -3.41
C VAL A 166 -13.49 13.50 -4.77
N GLY A 167 -13.29 12.16 -4.77
CA GLY A 167 -13.10 11.35 -5.98
C GLY A 167 -11.75 11.54 -6.71
N ARG A 168 -10.95 12.54 -6.36
CA ARG A 168 -9.70 12.88 -7.05
C ARG A 168 -8.46 12.33 -6.34
N ARG A 169 -7.40 12.09 -7.12
CA ARG A 169 -6.04 11.89 -6.59
C ARG A 169 -5.37 13.25 -6.45
N SER A 170 -4.78 13.51 -5.27
CA SER A 170 -4.18 14.81 -4.97
C SER A 170 -2.76 14.66 -4.42
N PRO A 171 -1.80 15.50 -4.85
CA PRO A 171 -0.47 15.57 -4.27
C PRO A 171 -0.45 16.21 -2.87
N ASN A 172 -1.56 16.82 -2.44
CA ASN A 172 -1.73 17.31 -1.08
C ASN A 172 -1.83 16.19 -0.04
N TRP A 173 -2.12 14.96 -0.48
CA TRP A 173 -1.96 13.74 0.29
C TRP A 173 -0.94 12.86 -0.42
N ARG A 174 0.15 12.54 0.26
CA ARG A 174 1.22 11.69 -0.26
C ARG A 174 1.31 10.42 0.57
N LYS A 175 1.32 9.28 -0.09
CA LYS A 175 1.71 8.03 0.53
C LYS A 175 3.20 7.80 0.27
N VAL A 176 3.97 7.79 1.34
CA VAL A 176 5.41 7.57 1.35
C VAL A 176 5.64 6.19 1.92
N LYS A 177 6.03 5.24 1.07
CA LYS A 177 6.20 3.84 1.44
C LYS A 177 7.67 3.53 1.68
N HIS A 178 7.92 2.65 2.65
CA HIS A 178 9.22 1.99 2.75
C HIS A 178 9.41 1.09 1.54
N ARG A 179 10.64 1.04 1.09
CA ARG A 179 11.06 0.18 0.01
C ARG A 179 12.42 -0.39 0.32
N THR A 180 12.57 -1.68 0.10
CA THR A 180 13.82 -2.41 0.32
C THR A 180 14.44 -2.73 -1.03
N GLN A 181 15.73 -2.46 -1.17
CA GLN A 181 16.48 -2.91 -2.34
C GLN A 181 16.96 -4.33 -2.10
N VAL A 182 16.68 -5.19 -3.06
CA VAL A 182 17.04 -6.61 -3.01
C VAL A 182 17.77 -6.97 -4.28
N GLU A 183 18.87 -7.68 -4.10
CA GLU A 183 19.58 -8.29 -5.20
C GLU A 183 18.88 -9.58 -5.62
N VAL A 184 18.59 -9.70 -6.90
CA VAL A 184 17.93 -10.87 -7.49
C VAL A 184 18.68 -11.38 -8.71
N THR A 185 18.52 -12.67 -9.01
CA THR A 185 19.02 -13.30 -10.23
C THR A 185 17.87 -13.50 -11.20
N ILE A 186 18.07 -13.14 -12.47
CA ILE A 186 17.07 -13.30 -13.51
C ILE A 186 17.14 -14.72 -14.05
N GLY A 187 16.06 -15.48 -13.87
CA GLY A 187 15.97 -16.87 -14.35
C GLY A 187 15.01 -17.05 -15.53
N GLY A 188 14.26 -15.99 -15.91
CA GLY A 188 13.35 -16.05 -17.04
C GLY A 188 12.60 -14.75 -17.26
N PHE A 189 11.69 -14.76 -18.23
CA PHE A 189 10.79 -13.65 -18.51
C PHE A 189 9.49 -14.15 -19.14
N ASN A 190 8.43 -13.38 -18.97
CA ASN A 190 7.16 -13.56 -19.68
C ASN A 190 7.07 -12.62 -20.87
N GLY A 191 6.43 -13.05 -21.94
CA GLY A 191 6.18 -12.21 -23.11
C GLY A 191 5.38 -10.96 -22.78
N GLY A 192 5.70 -9.84 -23.43
CA GLY A 192 4.96 -8.61 -23.29
C GLY A 192 3.66 -8.60 -24.09
N THR A 193 2.72 -7.74 -23.71
CA THR A 193 1.45 -7.50 -24.40
C THR A 193 1.31 -6.02 -24.77
N GLY A 194 0.44 -5.71 -25.72
CA GLY A 194 0.20 -4.34 -26.17
C GLY A 194 1.50 -3.65 -26.64
N ASN A 195 1.84 -2.52 -26.08
CA ASN A 195 3.07 -1.77 -26.43
C ASN A 195 4.38 -2.51 -26.14
N ARG A 196 4.34 -3.63 -25.38
CA ARG A 196 5.50 -4.47 -25.05
C ARG A 196 5.53 -5.78 -25.83
N SER A 197 4.70 -5.97 -26.86
CA SER A 197 4.59 -7.24 -27.61
C SER A 197 5.91 -7.73 -28.22
N ASN A 198 6.86 -6.83 -28.51
CA ASN A 198 8.19 -7.14 -29.06
C ASN A 198 9.28 -7.29 -27.99
N THR A 199 8.95 -7.09 -26.72
CA THR A 199 9.86 -7.17 -25.59
C THR A 199 9.33 -8.17 -24.53
N PHE A 200 9.65 -7.99 -23.28
CA PHE A 200 9.08 -8.78 -22.18
C PHE A 200 8.06 -7.98 -21.36
N GLY A 201 7.12 -8.70 -20.71
CA GLY A 201 6.14 -8.13 -19.80
C GLY A 201 6.68 -8.03 -18.37
N ALA A 202 7.30 -9.12 -17.90
CA ALA A 202 7.93 -9.19 -16.57
C ALA A 202 9.16 -10.09 -16.60
N LEU A 203 10.17 -9.75 -15.82
CA LEU A 203 11.28 -10.65 -15.48
C LEU A 203 10.81 -11.64 -14.41
N LEU A 204 11.23 -12.88 -14.52
CA LEU A 204 11.07 -13.91 -13.50
C LEU A 204 12.38 -14.01 -12.73
N VAL A 205 12.33 -13.72 -11.42
CA VAL A 205 13.52 -13.54 -10.61
C VAL A 205 13.56 -14.53 -9.45
N GLY A 206 14.76 -14.81 -9.00
CA GLY A 206 15.03 -15.64 -7.83
C GLY A 206 16.06 -15.01 -6.91
N VAL A 207 16.13 -15.56 -5.70
CA VAL A 207 17.16 -15.25 -4.72
C VAL A 207 17.99 -16.50 -4.46
N PRO A 208 19.32 -16.39 -4.25
CA PRO A 208 20.15 -17.53 -3.89
C PRO A 208 19.73 -18.11 -2.53
N ALA A 209 19.50 -19.41 -2.46
CA ALA A 209 19.31 -20.12 -1.22
C ALA A 209 20.68 -20.46 -0.56
N ALA A 210 20.65 -20.87 0.71
CA ALA A 210 21.87 -21.20 1.48
C ALA A 210 22.68 -22.36 0.87
N ASP A 211 22.03 -23.26 0.13
CA ASP A 211 22.65 -24.40 -0.57
C ASP A 211 23.18 -24.04 -1.97
N GLY A 212 23.05 -22.78 -2.38
CA GLY A 212 23.46 -22.29 -3.70
C GLY A 212 22.42 -22.49 -4.81
N SER A 213 21.29 -23.12 -4.52
CA SER A 213 20.16 -23.19 -5.46
C SER A 213 19.52 -21.84 -5.68
N LEU A 214 18.76 -21.66 -6.77
CA LEU A 214 18.04 -20.45 -7.07
C LEU A 214 16.56 -20.60 -6.72
N GLN A 215 16.15 -20.01 -5.60
CA GLN A 215 14.76 -20.03 -5.18
C GLN A 215 13.95 -18.97 -5.93
N PHE A 216 12.82 -19.37 -6.52
CA PHE A 216 11.93 -18.43 -7.20
C PHE A 216 11.39 -17.38 -6.25
N ALA A 217 11.52 -16.10 -6.62
CA ALA A 217 11.10 -14.98 -5.78
C ALA A 217 10.02 -14.08 -6.45
N GLY A 218 9.49 -14.47 -7.62
CA GLY A 218 8.36 -13.75 -8.23
C GLY A 218 8.68 -13.04 -9.55
N GLY A 219 7.83 -12.07 -9.90
CA GLY A 219 7.93 -11.33 -11.16
C GLY A 219 8.17 -9.83 -10.96
N VAL A 220 9.00 -9.23 -11.83
CA VAL A 220 9.31 -7.79 -11.87
C VAL A 220 8.81 -7.22 -13.19
N GLY A 221 7.69 -6.50 -13.16
CA GLY A 221 7.02 -5.97 -14.37
C GLY A 221 7.15 -4.47 -14.58
N THR A 222 7.80 -3.74 -13.65
CA THR A 222 7.92 -2.28 -13.68
C THR A 222 9.37 -1.83 -13.46
N GLY A 223 9.66 -0.54 -13.69
CA GLY A 223 11.01 0.02 -13.57
C GLY A 223 11.78 0.04 -14.89
N PHE A 224 11.11 -0.18 -16.03
CA PHE A 224 11.72 -0.21 -17.36
C PHE A 224 11.23 0.95 -18.22
N ASP A 225 12.15 1.67 -18.83
CA ASP A 225 11.88 2.50 -19.99
C ASP A 225 12.00 1.68 -21.30
N GLN A 226 11.66 2.29 -22.42
CA GLN A 226 11.63 1.59 -23.72
C GLN A 226 13.04 1.13 -24.14
N GLN A 227 14.07 1.94 -23.95
CA GLN A 227 15.45 1.63 -24.34
C GLN A 227 15.99 0.46 -23.51
N LEU A 228 15.70 0.45 -22.21
CA LEU A 228 16.08 -0.64 -21.30
C LEU A 228 15.36 -1.95 -21.65
N LEU A 229 14.05 -1.88 -21.98
CA LEU A 229 13.29 -3.05 -22.42
C LEU A 229 13.91 -3.70 -23.67
N GLU A 230 14.29 -2.92 -24.68
CA GLU A 230 14.90 -3.42 -25.91
C GLU A 230 16.27 -4.04 -25.65
N ARG A 231 17.13 -3.35 -24.89
CA ARG A 231 18.46 -3.83 -24.52
C ARG A 231 18.38 -5.15 -23.74
N LEU A 232 17.58 -5.19 -22.68
CA LEU A 232 17.42 -6.38 -21.86
C LEU A 232 16.78 -7.53 -22.65
N SER A 233 15.79 -7.26 -23.51
CA SER A 233 15.19 -8.30 -24.36
C SER A 233 16.22 -8.97 -25.27
N SER A 234 17.11 -8.21 -25.88
CA SER A 234 18.21 -8.76 -26.70
C SER A 234 19.13 -9.64 -25.85
N GLU A 235 19.50 -9.16 -24.68
CA GLU A 235 20.41 -9.84 -23.78
C GLU A 235 19.82 -11.15 -23.21
N LEU A 236 18.55 -11.13 -22.84
CA LEU A 236 17.82 -12.31 -22.35
C LEU A 236 17.65 -13.36 -23.44
N ARG A 237 17.33 -12.96 -24.69
CA ARG A 237 17.15 -13.89 -25.82
C ARG A 237 18.44 -14.66 -26.15
N SER A 238 19.61 -14.08 -25.94
CA SER A 238 20.90 -14.76 -26.16
C SER A 238 21.22 -15.82 -25.11
N ARG A 239 20.46 -15.85 -23.98
CA ARG A 239 20.67 -16.74 -22.84
C ARG A 239 19.56 -17.78 -22.67
N VAL A 240 18.66 -17.92 -23.63
CA VAL A 240 17.51 -18.84 -23.53
C VAL A 240 17.97 -20.27 -23.32
N ILE A 241 17.31 -20.96 -22.38
CA ILE A 241 17.49 -22.38 -22.08
C ILE A 241 16.14 -23.09 -22.06
N ARG A 242 16.16 -24.42 -22.09
CA ARG A 242 14.94 -25.25 -22.08
C ARG A 242 14.41 -25.52 -20.69
N GLU A 243 15.30 -25.68 -19.71
CA GLU A 243 14.99 -26.10 -18.37
C GLU A 243 14.77 -24.88 -17.45
N CYS A 244 13.84 -25.00 -16.50
CA CYS A 244 13.62 -24.01 -15.47
C CYS A 244 14.86 -23.92 -14.57
N PRO A 245 15.47 -22.75 -14.37
CA PRO A 245 16.67 -22.62 -13.55
C PRO A 245 16.38 -22.51 -12.04
N PHE A 246 15.11 -22.43 -11.66
CA PHE A 246 14.72 -22.37 -10.26
C PHE A 246 14.64 -23.77 -9.67
N ASP A 247 14.99 -23.90 -8.38
CA ASP A 247 14.96 -25.17 -7.63
C ASP A 247 13.58 -25.84 -7.62
N THR A 248 12.55 -25.01 -7.51
CA THR A 248 11.15 -25.44 -7.56
C THR A 248 10.45 -24.74 -8.71
N LEU A 249 9.66 -25.50 -9.48
CA LEU A 249 8.89 -24.92 -10.59
C LEU A 249 7.93 -23.85 -10.07
N PRO A 250 8.00 -22.61 -10.58
CA PRO A 250 7.13 -21.53 -10.12
C PRO A 250 5.65 -21.83 -10.39
N PRO A 251 4.71 -21.17 -9.67
CA PRO A 251 3.28 -21.31 -9.88
C PRO A 251 2.87 -21.08 -11.34
N ARG A 252 1.81 -21.76 -11.80
CA ARG A 252 1.33 -21.70 -13.18
C ARG A 252 1.02 -20.28 -13.67
N SER A 253 0.65 -19.37 -12.78
CA SER A 253 0.43 -17.95 -13.09
C SER A 253 1.68 -17.26 -13.65
N TYR A 254 2.87 -17.75 -13.30
CA TYR A 254 4.15 -17.24 -13.80
C TYR A 254 4.73 -18.04 -14.96
N THR A 255 4.35 -19.33 -15.09
CA THR A 255 4.99 -20.25 -16.05
C THR A 255 4.24 -20.40 -17.38
N LYS A 256 3.00 -19.91 -17.48
CA LYS A 256 2.14 -20.11 -18.66
C LYS A 256 2.80 -19.67 -19.98
N ASP A 257 3.50 -18.53 -19.94
CA ASP A 257 4.17 -17.93 -21.10
C ASP A 257 5.65 -17.62 -20.79
N ALA A 258 6.27 -18.42 -19.91
CA ALA A 258 7.63 -18.19 -19.46
C ALA A 258 8.65 -18.68 -20.49
N THR A 259 9.68 -17.87 -20.69
CA THR A 259 10.91 -18.22 -21.38
C THR A 259 12.04 -18.22 -20.35
N TRP A 260 12.70 -19.35 -20.16
CA TRP A 260 13.78 -19.52 -19.19
C TRP A 260 15.12 -19.05 -19.78
N VAL A 261 15.97 -18.48 -18.94
CA VAL A 261 17.31 -18.04 -19.32
C VAL A 261 18.35 -18.56 -18.31
N ARG A 262 19.61 -18.67 -18.76
CA ARG A 262 20.72 -18.97 -17.84
C ARG A 262 20.76 -17.90 -16.75
N PRO A 263 20.84 -18.31 -15.45
CA PRO A 263 20.74 -17.39 -14.31
C PRO A 263 22.09 -16.68 -14.05
N GLU A 264 22.57 -15.96 -15.07
CA GLU A 264 23.86 -15.23 -15.06
C GLU A 264 23.67 -13.73 -14.81
N LEU A 265 22.47 -13.20 -15.09
CA LEU A 265 22.18 -11.77 -14.93
C LEU A 265 21.64 -11.52 -13.54
N ARG A 266 22.31 -10.63 -12.81
CA ARG A 266 21.88 -10.13 -11.51
C ARG A 266 21.35 -8.72 -11.64
N ALA A 267 20.36 -8.40 -10.84
CA ALA A 267 19.74 -7.07 -10.84
C ALA A 267 19.45 -6.61 -9.43
N LEU A 268 19.49 -5.30 -9.22
CA LEU A 268 18.93 -4.67 -8.04
C LEU A 268 17.47 -4.33 -8.34
N VAL A 269 16.57 -4.76 -7.48
CA VAL A 269 15.15 -4.44 -7.54
C VAL A 269 14.72 -3.76 -6.25
N GLU A 270 13.77 -2.85 -6.36
CA GLU A 270 13.13 -2.22 -5.22
C GLU A 270 11.80 -2.90 -4.97
N ILE A 271 11.57 -3.38 -3.74
CA ILE A 271 10.34 -4.10 -3.36
C ILE A 271 9.65 -3.39 -2.20
N ALA A 272 8.33 -3.58 -2.07
CA ALA A 272 7.61 -3.17 -0.88
C ALA A 272 7.94 -4.13 0.29
N GLU A 273 7.83 -5.43 0.02
CA GLU A 273 8.04 -6.49 1.01
C GLU A 273 8.19 -7.85 0.28
N PHE A 274 8.60 -8.89 1.03
CA PHE A 274 8.37 -10.27 0.62
C PHE A 274 7.02 -10.76 1.16
N THR A 275 6.29 -11.55 0.37
CA THR A 275 5.10 -12.27 0.88
C THR A 275 5.53 -13.40 1.83
N ASN A 276 4.56 -14.00 2.53
CA ASN A 276 4.83 -15.16 3.41
C ASN A 276 5.41 -16.35 2.63
N GLU A 277 5.10 -16.46 1.34
CA GLU A 277 5.66 -17.47 0.44
C GLU A 277 7.05 -17.10 -0.12
N GLY A 278 7.61 -15.94 0.28
CA GLY A 278 8.94 -15.48 -0.16
C GLY A 278 8.94 -14.77 -1.53
N TYR A 279 7.80 -14.34 -2.06
CA TYR A 279 7.73 -13.62 -3.33
C TYR A 279 7.86 -12.10 -3.14
N VAL A 280 8.58 -11.44 -4.06
CA VAL A 280 8.69 -9.98 -4.11
C VAL A 280 7.34 -9.33 -4.42
N ARG A 281 6.91 -8.40 -3.58
CA ARG A 281 5.65 -7.67 -3.76
C ARG A 281 5.92 -6.26 -4.26
N HIS A 282 5.18 -5.83 -5.28
CA HIS A 282 5.33 -4.51 -5.93
C HIS A 282 6.76 -4.18 -6.37
N ALA A 283 7.45 -5.18 -6.91
CA ALA A 283 8.83 -5.05 -7.34
C ALA A 283 8.99 -4.11 -8.56
N ALA A 284 10.01 -3.27 -8.50
CA ALA A 284 10.44 -2.41 -9.59
C ALA A 284 11.93 -2.63 -9.85
N PHE A 285 12.29 -2.81 -11.11
CA PHE A 285 13.68 -2.92 -11.54
C PHE A 285 14.41 -1.59 -11.36
N LEU A 286 15.63 -1.62 -10.84
CA LEU A 286 16.50 -0.45 -10.72
C LEU A 286 17.61 -0.50 -11.78
N HIS A 287 18.50 -1.49 -11.72
CA HIS A 287 19.59 -1.67 -12.69
C HIS A 287 20.15 -3.11 -12.62
N LEU A 288 20.92 -3.51 -13.64
CA LEU A 288 21.76 -4.70 -13.61
C LEU A 288 22.97 -4.47 -12.70
N LEU A 289 23.47 -5.56 -12.10
CA LEU A 289 24.69 -5.58 -11.28
C LEU A 289 25.87 -6.11 -12.07
#